data_b1624fa3ec1aa21eb0328d88246b5cfa
#
_entry.id   b1624fa3ec1aa21eb0328d88246b5cfa
#
_cell.length_a   1.000
_cell.length_b   1.000
_cell.length_c   1.000
_cell.angle_alpha   90.00
_cell.angle_beta   90.00
_cell.angle_gamma   90.00
#
_symmetry.space_group_name_H-M   'P 1'
#
loop_
_entity.id
_entity.type
_entity.pdbx_description
1 polymer ?
#
loop_
_entity_poly.entity_id
_entity_poly.type
_entity_poly.pdbx_seq_one_letter_code
_entity_poly.pdbx_strand_id
1 'polypeptide(L)'
;MVFKRMISAFGADAPSMDTILATPRTQPGGTLAGEVRLKGGDVDAGLEHVALVLVARVEPAQAGAGEQSGFEEFLHAQISGPSLLRRGEERVIGFQIMVPWETPISEIGGRHLTGPALGVRAEVASAVAVDKGDLDMVVVKPVPSQLRVLQAFPRLGFHFKCAALQAGRLNGAHQGLPFHQTIEFYPPSHHAGAVHEVELAFVSSPSGLEVVLRANRRSGRCSSGAAVGRFEMSHEEALHTDWPSEVDRWFVGPAHHARGQDRGRPGQER
;
A
#
# COMPACT_ATOMS: atom_id res chain seq x y z
N MET A 1 -25.24 2.32 -12.58
CA MET A 1 -25.52 0.95 -13.11
C MET A 1 -24.68 0.03 -12.26
N VAL A 2 -25.29 -0.84 -11.46
CA VAL A 2 -24.56 -1.82 -10.64
C VAL A 2 -24.24 -2.99 -11.59
N PHE A 3 -22.97 -3.20 -11.86
CA PHE A 3 -22.52 -4.35 -12.65
C PHE A 3 -22.52 -5.56 -11.72
N LYS A 4 -23.49 -6.45 -11.92
CA LYS A 4 -23.49 -7.78 -11.29
C LYS A 4 -22.59 -8.72 -12.11
N ARG A 5 -21.56 -9.25 -11.48
CA ARG A 5 -20.73 -10.28 -12.11
C ARG A 5 -21.35 -11.65 -11.89
N MET A 6 -21.47 -12.41 -12.97
CA MET A 6 -21.92 -13.81 -12.90
C MET A 6 -20.75 -14.69 -12.45
N ILE A 7 -21.06 -15.67 -11.61
CA ILE A 7 -20.10 -16.65 -11.09
C ILE A 7 -19.89 -17.72 -12.16
N SER A 8 -18.77 -17.65 -12.88
CA SER A 8 -18.52 -18.43 -14.10
C SER A 8 -18.43 -19.94 -13.89
N ALA A 9 -18.08 -20.38 -12.66
CA ALA A 9 -18.02 -21.79 -12.30
C ALA A 9 -19.34 -22.58 -12.52
N PHE A 10 -20.48 -21.88 -12.61
CA PHE A 10 -21.79 -22.48 -12.68
C PHE A 10 -22.48 -22.39 -14.05
N GLY A 11 -21.81 -21.85 -15.10
CA GLY A 11 -22.33 -21.79 -16.47
C GLY A 11 -23.24 -20.61 -16.80
N ALA A 12 -24.07 -20.71 -17.83
CA ALA A 12 -24.82 -19.57 -18.40
C ALA A 12 -25.89 -18.98 -17.46
N ASP A 13 -26.46 -19.79 -16.56
CA ASP A 13 -27.46 -19.36 -15.56
C ASP A 13 -26.86 -19.31 -14.17
N ALA A 14 -25.61 -18.85 -14.11
CA ALA A 14 -24.75 -18.78 -12.92
C ALA A 14 -25.31 -17.85 -11.84
N PRO A 15 -25.02 -18.13 -10.57
CA PRO A 15 -25.17 -17.16 -9.52
C PRO A 15 -24.42 -15.85 -9.84
N SER A 16 -24.85 -14.75 -9.27
CA SER A 16 -24.16 -13.46 -9.40
C SER A 16 -23.77 -12.92 -8.04
N MET A 17 -22.67 -12.15 -8.02
CA MET A 17 -22.21 -11.43 -6.83
C MET A 17 -21.98 -9.97 -7.12
N ASP A 18 -22.13 -9.16 -6.07
CA ASP A 18 -21.89 -7.72 -6.08
C ASP A 18 -21.37 -7.29 -4.71
N THR A 19 -20.36 -6.42 -4.68
CA THR A 19 -19.80 -5.89 -3.44
C THR A 19 -20.24 -4.44 -3.27
N ILE A 20 -20.73 -4.10 -2.10
CA ILE A 20 -21.18 -2.74 -1.79
C ILE A 20 -20.44 -2.25 -0.55
N LEU A 21 -19.54 -1.29 -0.72
CA LEU A 21 -18.86 -0.65 0.39
C LEU A 21 -19.77 0.37 1.08
N ALA A 22 -19.88 0.31 2.39
CA ALA A 22 -20.59 1.33 3.19
C ALA A 22 -19.92 2.70 3.05
N THR A 23 -18.59 2.71 2.97
CA THR A 23 -17.78 3.86 2.58
C THR A 23 -16.53 3.35 1.86
N PRO A 24 -16.20 3.90 0.67
CA PRO A 24 -15.00 3.51 -0.06
C PRO A 24 -13.72 4.19 0.47
N ARG A 25 -13.74 4.65 1.73
CA ARG A 25 -12.64 5.40 2.34
C ARG A 25 -12.17 4.74 3.63
N THR A 26 -10.84 4.60 3.76
CA THR A 26 -10.18 4.07 4.94
C THR A 26 -8.82 4.73 5.16
N GLN A 27 -8.01 4.17 6.07
CA GLN A 27 -6.62 4.52 6.35
C GLN A 27 -5.84 3.26 6.73
N PRO A 28 -4.50 3.26 6.70
CA PRO A 28 -3.69 2.18 7.24
C PRO A 28 -4.11 1.80 8.66
N GLY A 29 -4.30 0.50 8.94
CA GLY A 29 -4.81 0.01 10.22
C GLY A 29 -6.28 0.31 10.51
N GLY A 30 -6.99 0.95 9.59
CA GLY A 30 -8.42 1.24 9.71
C GLY A 30 -9.29 0.06 9.28
N THR A 31 -10.58 0.31 9.11
CA THR A 31 -11.56 -0.70 8.70
C THR A 31 -12.20 -0.35 7.36
N LEU A 32 -12.57 -1.41 6.63
CA LEU A 32 -13.54 -1.35 5.54
C LEU A 32 -14.76 -2.17 5.94
N ALA A 33 -15.95 -1.62 5.73
CA ALA A 33 -17.21 -2.28 6.01
C ALA A 33 -18.13 -2.19 4.80
N GLY A 34 -19.03 -3.17 4.68
CA GLY A 34 -19.96 -3.24 3.58
C GLY A 34 -20.74 -4.55 3.57
N GLU A 35 -21.21 -4.92 2.40
CA GLU A 35 -21.92 -6.17 2.19
C GLU A 35 -21.58 -6.77 0.83
N VAL A 36 -21.57 -8.10 0.78
CA VAL A 36 -21.55 -8.88 -0.46
C VAL A 36 -22.95 -9.41 -0.70
N ARG A 37 -23.52 -9.11 -1.84
CA ARG A 37 -24.82 -9.59 -2.27
C ARG A 37 -24.63 -10.74 -3.24
N LEU A 38 -25.19 -11.88 -2.90
CA LEU A 38 -25.22 -13.07 -3.74
C LEU A 38 -26.64 -13.28 -4.23
N LYS A 39 -26.77 -13.68 -5.49
CA LYS A 39 -28.05 -14.14 -6.06
C LYS A 39 -27.84 -15.48 -6.71
N GLY A 40 -28.61 -16.50 -6.26
CA GLY A 40 -28.59 -17.84 -6.83
C GLY A 40 -29.03 -17.83 -8.28
N GLY A 41 -28.41 -18.71 -9.07
CA GLY A 41 -28.78 -18.99 -10.46
C GLY A 41 -29.98 -19.91 -10.57
N ASP A 42 -30.07 -20.64 -11.68
CA ASP A 42 -31.19 -21.59 -11.96
C ASP A 42 -31.05 -22.96 -11.29
N VAL A 43 -29.91 -23.21 -10.65
CA VAL A 43 -29.64 -24.41 -9.84
C VAL A 43 -29.04 -24.03 -8.49
N ASP A 44 -29.15 -24.95 -7.53
CA ASP A 44 -28.49 -24.81 -6.24
C ASP A 44 -26.97 -24.87 -6.41
N ALA A 45 -26.22 -23.96 -5.74
CA ALA A 45 -24.79 -23.83 -5.82
C ALA A 45 -24.14 -24.07 -4.46
N GLY A 46 -23.25 -25.04 -4.35
CA GLY A 46 -22.41 -25.27 -3.17
C GLY A 46 -21.25 -24.29 -3.15
N LEU A 47 -21.18 -23.47 -2.11
CA LEU A 47 -20.10 -22.50 -1.87
C LEU A 47 -19.19 -23.06 -0.77
N GLU A 48 -17.87 -23.04 -0.98
CA GLU A 48 -16.90 -23.40 0.04
C GLU A 48 -16.63 -22.22 0.98
N HIS A 49 -16.45 -21.03 0.41
CA HIS A 49 -16.34 -19.79 1.19
C HIS A 49 -16.60 -18.56 0.32
N VAL A 50 -16.83 -17.45 0.98
CA VAL A 50 -16.80 -16.12 0.40
C VAL A 50 -15.68 -15.34 1.10
N ALA A 51 -14.82 -14.68 0.35
CA ALA A 51 -13.72 -13.89 0.86
C ALA A 51 -13.71 -12.49 0.24
N LEU A 52 -13.05 -11.56 0.91
CA LEU A 52 -12.69 -10.26 0.39
C LEU A 52 -11.19 -10.20 0.19
N VAL A 53 -10.77 -9.69 -0.95
CA VAL A 53 -9.37 -9.55 -1.32
C VAL A 53 -9.06 -8.09 -1.60
N LEU A 54 -8.08 -7.54 -0.87
CA LEU A 54 -7.51 -6.25 -1.20
C LEU A 54 -6.40 -6.41 -2.22
N VAL A 55 -6.45 -5.59 -3.24
CA VAL A 55 -5.47 -5.60 -4.33
C VAL A 55 -4.89 -4.21 -4.55
N ALA A 56 -3.63 -4.19 -4.97
CA ALA A 56 -2.91 -2.97 -5.33
C ALA A 56 -2.24 -3.15 -6.70
N ARG A 57 -2.21 -2.10 -7.49
CA ARG A 57 -1.44 -2.09 -8.74
C ARG A 57 0.01 -1.81 -8.43
N VAL A 58 0.89 -2.80 -8.66
CA VAL A 58 2.31 -2.75 -8.33
C VAL A 58 3.15 -2.73 -9.60
N GLU A 59 4.17 -1.89 -9.62
CA GLU A 59 5.17 -1.81 -10.68
C GLU A 59 6.29 -2.81 -10.40
N PRO A 60 6.85 -3.48 -11.42
CA PRO A 60 7.97 -4.39 -11.24
C PRO A 60 9.21 -3.65 -10.73
N ALA A 61 10.01 -4.30 -9.89
CA ALA A 61 11.22 -3.71 -9.29
C ALA A 61 12.31 -3.33 -10.32
N GLN A 62 12.31 -3.95 -11.48
CA GLN A 62 13.15 -3.61 -12.62
C GLN A 62 12.26 -3.56 -13.86
N ALA A 63 12.09 -2.38 -14.42
CA ALA A 63 11.42 -2.22 -15.69
C ALA A 63 12.27 -2.82 -16.82
N GLY A 64 12.24 -4.14 -16.97
CA GLY A 64 12.69 -4.83 -18.19
C GLY A 64 11.66 -4.59 -19.30
N ALA A 65 12.11 -4.45 -20.55
CA ALA A 65 11.21 -4.30 -21.68
C ALA A 65 10.26 -5.51 -21.76
N GLY A 66 9.02 -5.38 -21.28
CA GLY A 66 7.98 -6.41 -21.34
C GLY A 66 7.28 -6.74 -20.03
N GLU A 67 7.78 -6.35 -18.86
CA GLU A 67 7.08 -6.54 -17.60
C GLU A 67 6.06 -5.42 -17.38
N GLN A 68 4.79 -5.80 -17.40
CA GLN A 68 3.67 -4.88 -17.14
C GLN A 68 3.37 -4.82 -15.64
N SER A 69 2.92 -3.64 -15.17
CA SER A 69 2.37 -3.50 -13.82
C SER A 69 1.19 -4.46 -13.64
N GLY A 70 1.21 -5.21 -12.54
CA GLY A 70 0.19 -6.20 -12.16
C GLY A 70 -0.59 -5.77 -10.94
N PHE A 71 -1.71 -6.47 -10.69
CA PHE A 71 -2.41 -6.38 -9.42
C PHE A 71 -1.86 -7.43 -8.45
N GLU A 72 -1.36 -6.95 -7.30
CA GLU A 72 -0.90 -7.79 -6.19
C GLU A 72 -1.98 -7.87 -5.12
N GLU A 73 -2.30 -9.10 -4.71
CA GLU A 73 -3.21 -9.37 -3.60
C GLU A 73 -2.42 -9.28 -2.28
N PHE A 74 -2.87 -8.44 -1.34
CA PHE A 74 -2.14 -8.21 -0.10
C PHE A 74 -2.94 -8.42 1.19
N LEU A 75 -4.24 -8.68 1.06
CA LEU A 75 -5.11 -9.16 2.12
C LEU A 75 -6.14 -10.11 1.53
N HIS A 76 -6.32 -11.25 2.19
CA HIS A 76 -7.39 -12.20 1.89
C HIS A 76 -8.16 -12.47 3.18
N ALA A 77 -9.41 -12.01 3.26
CA ALA A 77 -10.25 -12.09 4.44
C ALA A 77 -11.51 -12.92 4.15
N GLN A 78 -11.59 -14.12 4.70
CA GLN A 78 -12.79 -14.94 4.62
C GLN A 78 -13.92 -14.33 5.44
N ILE A 79 -15.08 -14.10 4.81
CA ILE A 79 -16.28 -13.52 5.44
C ILE A 79 -17.43 -14.50 5.61
N SER A 80 -17.39 -15.65 4.92
CA SER A 80 -18.35 -16.73 5.09
C SER A 80 -17.69 -18.08 4.85
N GLY A 81 -18.11 -19.09 5.60
CA GLY A 81 -17.72 -20.50 5.41
C GLY A 81 -18.60 -21.25 4.41
N PRO A 82 -18.49 -22.59 4.40
CA PRO A 82 -19.26 -23.46 3.50
C PRO A 82 -20.75 -23.25 3.64
N SER A 83 -21.46 -23.16 2.52
CA SER A 83 -22.91 -22.94 2.50
C SER A 83 -23.52 -23.36 1.16
N LEU A 84 -24.85 -23.56 1.16
CA LEU A 84 -25.62 -23.81 -0.04
C LEU A 84 -26.37 -22.52 -0.42
N LEU A 85 -26.11 -21.98 -1.61
CA LEU A 85 -26.91 -20.93 -2.21
C LEU A 85 -27.99 -21.58 -3.09
N ARG A 86 -29.24 -21.45 -2.69
CA ARG A 86 -30.36 -22.09 -3.40
C ARG A 86 -30.69 -21.34 -4.69
N ARG A 87 -31.32 -22.03 -5.62
CA ARG A 87 -31.87 -21.44 -6.84
C ARG A 87 -32.64 -20.15 -6.54
N GLY A 88 -32.26 -19.04 -7.19
CA GLY A 88 -32.92 -17.76 -7.07
C GLY A 88 -32.84 -17.08 -5.69
N GLU A 89 -32.13 -17.68 -4.72
CA GLU A 89 -31.97 -17.12 -3.38
C GLU A 89 -31.18 -15.80 -3.46
N GLU A 90 -31.66 -14.80 -2.75
CA GLU A 90 -30.89 -13.56 -2.51
C GLU A 90 -30.30 -13.63 -1.10
N ARG A 91 -28.98 -13.51 -0.99
CA ARG A 91 -28.24 -13.56 0.27
C ARG A 91 -27.35 -12.32 0.40
N VAL A 92 -27.40 -11.71 1.58
CA VAL A 92 -26.53 -10.58 1.94
C VAL A 92 -25.59 -11.03 3.05
N ILE A 93 -24.28 -10.83 2.85
CA ILE A 93 -23.23 -11.13 3.81
C ILE A 93 -22.61 -9.79 4.19
N GLY A 94 -22.91 -9.29 5.38
CA GLY A 94 -22.26 -8.10 5.92
C GLY A 94 -20.83 -8.40 6.32
N PHE A 95 -19.93 -7.44 6.13
CA PHE A 95 -18.54 -7.56 6.53
C PHE A 95 -17.98 -6.31 7.19
N GLN A 96 -16.97 -6.54 8.01
CA GLN A 96 -16.08 -5.51 8.54
C GLN A 96 -14.67 -6.12 8.63
N ILE A 97 -13.73 -5.63 7.84
CA ILE A 97 -12.36 -6.12 7.78
C ILE A 97 -11.37 -5.04 8.19
N MET A 98 -10.28 -5.45 8.85
CA MET A 98 -9.17 -4.56 9.15
C MET A 98 -8.24 -4.45 7.95
N VAL A 99 -7.89 -3.22 7.60
CA VAL A 99 -6.93 -2.92 6.54
C VAL A 99 -5.50 -3.00 7.12
N PRO A 100 -4.56 -3.67 6.45
CA PRO A 100 -3.17 -3.74 6.93
C PRO A 100 -2.57 -2.34 7.18
N TRP A 101 -1.71 -2.24 8.19
CA TRP A 101 -1.03 -0.99 8.53
C TRP A 101 -0.09 -0.47 7.43
N GLU A 102 0.46 -1.38 6.62
CA GLU A 102 1.31 -1.04 5.48
C GLU A 102 0.54 -0.74 4.20
N THR A 103 -0.81 -0.67 4.25
CA THR A 103 -1.63 -0.34 3.07
C THR A 103 -1.21 1.01 2.52
N PRO A 104 -0.89 1.08 1.21
CA PRO A 104 -0.49 2.32 0.57
C PRO A 104 -1.57 3.39 0.66
N ILE A 105 -1.16 4.64 0.76
CA ILE A 105 -2.08 5.78 0.69
C ILE A 105 -2.36 6.15 -0.76
N SER A 106 -3.59 6.53 -1.07
CA SER A 106 -4.02 6.94 -2.42
C SER A 106 -4.58 8.37 -2.47
N GLU A 107 -4.66 9.04 -1.32
CA GLU A 107 -5.15 10.42 -1.22
C GLU A 107 -4.36 11.21 -0.17
N ILE A 108 -3.98 12.44 -0.49
CA ILE A 108 -3.40 13.40 0.46
C ILE A 108 -4.18 14.72 0.37
N GLY A 109 -4.73 15.17 1.51
CA GLY A 109 -5.43 16.46 1.59
C GLY A 109 -6.63 16.58 0.64
N GLY A 110 -7.35 15.49 0.37
CA GLY A 110 -8.50 15.44 -0.53
C GLY A 110 -8.14 15.29 -2.02
N ARG A 111 -6.86 15.18 -2.36
CA ARG A 111 -6.39 14.97 -3.73
C ARG A 111 -5.90 13.55 -3.92
N HIS A 112 -6.41 12.86 -4.93
CA HIS A 112 -5.89 11.55 -5.31
C HIS A 112 -4.45 11.65 -5.79
N LEU A 113 -3.63 10.68 -5.34
CA LEU A 113 -2.27 10.53 -5.83
C LEU A 113 -2.30 9.89 -7.22
N THR A 114 -1.52 10.43 -8.15
CA THR A 114 -1.29 9.78 -9.43
C THR A 114 -0.36 8.60 -9.23
N GLY A 115 -0.77 7.41 -9.67
CA GLY A 115 -0.02 6.17 -9.64
C GLY A 115 -0.69 5.06 -8.83
N PRO A 116 -0.85 5.18 -7.49
CA PRO A 116 -1.46 4.13 -6.69
C PRO A 116 -2.92 3.85 -7.06
N ALA A 117 -3.23 2.60 -7.35
CA ALA A 117 -4.59 2.11 -7.53
C ALA A 117 -4.83 0.95 -6.57
N LEU A 118 -5.82 1.11 -5.70
CA LEU A 118 -6.18 0.17 -4.65
C LEU A 118 -7.65 -0.18 -4.78
N GLY A 119 -7.97 -1.44 -4.58
CA GLY A 119 -9.36 -1.87 -4.61
C GLY A 119 -9.61 -3.09 -3.76
N VAL A 120 -10.88 -3.40 -3.57
CA VAL A 120 -11.38 -4.60 -2.94
C VAL A 120 -12.30 -5.32 -3.91
N ARG A 121 -12.25 -6.64 -3.89
CA ARG A 121 -13.19 -7.50 -4.61
C ARG A 121 -13.64 -8.65 -3.73
N ALA A 122 -14.85 -9.12 -3.96
CA ALA A 122 -15.28 -10.40 -3.39
C ALA A 122 -14.76 -11.55 -4.25
N GLU A 123 -14.47 -12.66 -3.59
CA GLU A 123 -14.19 -13.95 -4.22
C GLU A 123 -15.13 -15.01 -3.65
N VAL A 124 -15.70 -15.82 -4.52
CA VAL A 124 -16.55 -16.95 -4.17
C VAL A 124 -15.86 -18.24 -4.61
N ALA A 125 -15.49 -19.06 -3.65
CA ALA A 125 -14.92 -20.38 -3.93
C ALA A 125 -16.01 -21.44 -3.98
N SER A 126 -15.92 -22.33 -4.96
CA SER A 126 -16.67 -23.56 -5.09
C SER A 126 -15.73 -24.75 -5.27
N ALA A 127 -16.23 -25.98 -5.23
CA ALA A 127 -15.43 -27.20 -5.42
C ALA A 127 -14.67 -27.25 -6.77
N VAL A 128 -15.06 -26.45 -7.76
CA VAL A 128 -14.50 -26.49 -9.13
C VAL A 128 -13.69 -25.23 -9.48
N ALA A 129 -13.97 -24.06 -8.88
CA ALA A 129 -13.28 -22.81 -9.21
C ALA A 129 -13.44 -21.75 -8.12
N VAL A 130 -12.58 -20.71 -8.23
CA VAL A 130 -12.73 -19.44 -7.50
C VAL A 130 -13.14 -18.38 -8.50
N ASP A 131 -14.31 -17.81 -8.30
CA ASP A 131 -14.80 -16.68 -9.10
C ASP A 131 -14.52 -15.35 -8.39
N LYS A 132 -14.00 -14.40 -9.17
CA LYS A 132 -13.61 -13.06 -8.69
C LYS A 132 -14.66 -12.05 -9.10
N GLY A 133 -15.14 -11.28 -8.14
CA GLY A 133 -16.05 -10.16 -8.35
C GLY A 133 -15.39 -8.98 -9.08
N ASP A 134 -16.17 -7.94 -9.32
CA ASP A 134 -15.66 -6.68 -9.81
C ASP A 134 -14.77 -6.00 -8.76
N LEU A 135 -13.88 -5.15 -9.23
CA LEU A 135 -12.96 -4.42 -8.38
C LEU A 135 -13.56 -3.07 -7.99
N ASP A 136 -13.89 -2.92 -6.70
CA ASP A 136 -14.34 -1.65 -6.14
C ASP A 136 -13.16 -0.84 -5.64
N MET A 137 -13.02 0.37 -6.15
CA MET A 137 -11.90 1.24 -5.80
C MET A 137 -12.00 1.74 -4.35
N VAL A 138 -10.87 1.70 -3.65
CA VAL A 138 -10.74 2.13 -2.25
C VAL A 138 -9.82 3.33 -2.16
N VAL A 139 -10.28 4.34 -1.44
CA VAL A 139 -9.49 5.54 -1.12
C VAL A 139 -8.84 5.37 0.26
N VAL A 140 -7.53 5.41 0.30
CA VAL A 140 -6.75 5.28 1.54
C VAL A 140 -6.10 6.61 1.87
N LYS A 141 -6.49 7.20 3.00
CA LYS A 141 -5.91 8.44 3.53
C LYS A 141 -4.72 8.12 4.43
N PRO A 142 -3.73 9.02 4.54
CA PRO A 142 -2.65 8.86 5.52
C PRO A 142 -3.21 8.89 6.95
N VAL A 143 -2.62 8.11 7.84
CA VAL A 143 -2.83 8.31 9.28
C VAL A 143 -2.22 9.65 9.73
N PRO A 144 -2.66 10.20 10.87
CA PRO A 144 -2.18 11.53 11.33
C PRO A 144 -0.66 11.66 11.38
N SER A 145 0.06 10.64 11.83
CA SER A 145 1.53 10.62 11.88
C SER A 145 2.18 10.70 10.49
N GLN A 146 1.69 9.94 9.51
CA GLN A 146 2.14 10.05 8.11
C GLN A 146 1.83 11.43 7.53
N LEU A 147 0.64 11.97 7.82
CA LEU A 147 0.24 13.29 7.34
C LEU A 147 1.17 14.39 7.86
N ARG A 148 1.64 14.31 9.11
CA ARG A 148 2.61 15.27 9.67
C ARG A 148 3.93 15.27 8.90
N VAL A 149 4.45 14.09 8.53
CA VAL A 149 5.64 13.98 7.68
C VAL A 149 5.39 14.61 6.32
N LEU A 150 4.30 14.22 5.66
CA LEU A 150 3.94 14.70 4.32
C LEU A 150 3.79 16.23 4.27
N GLN A 151 3.28 16.84 5.33
CA GLN A 151 3.12 18.30 5.43
C GLN A 151 4.46 19.07 5.55
N ALA A 152 5.55 18.41 5.93
CA ALA A 152 6.86 19.05 6.01
C ALA A 152 7.42 19.38 4.62
N PHE A 153 7.20 18.54 3.63
CA PHE A 153 7.75 18.71 2.29
C PHE A 153 7.34 20.01 1.61
N PRO A 154 6.05 20.34 1.47
CA PRO A 154 5.66 21.62 0.86
C PRO A 154 6.12 22.84 1.68
N ARG A 155 6.24 22.74 3.02
CA ARG A 155 6.77 23.82 3.86
C ARG A 155 8.24 24.11 3.57
N LEU A 156 8.99 23.09 3.17
CA LEU A 156 10.40 23.21 2.77
C LEU A 156 10.56 23.52 1.27
N GLY A 157 9.46 23.72 0.55
CA GLY A 157 9.48 24.04 -0.88
C GLY A 157 9.65 22.84 -1.80
N PHE A 158 9.44 21.60 -1.30
CA PHE A 158 9.38 20.43 -2.15
C PHE A 158 8.04 20.35 -2.88
N HIS A 159 8.06 19.92 -4.13
CA HIS A 159 6.87 19.75 -4.95
C HIS A 159 6.63 18.28 -5.23
N PHE A 160 5.40 17.82 -4.97
CA PHE A 160 4.99 16.45 -5.30
C PHE A 160 5.21 16.17 -6.80
N LYS A 161 5.82 15.02 -7.11
CA LYS A 161 6.08 14.55 -8.47
C LYS A 161 5.10 13.44 -8.84
N CYS A 162 5.21 12.29 -8.20
CA CYS A 162 4.35 11.14 -8.40
C CYS A 162 4.40 10.21 -7.17
N ALA A 163 3.58 9.18 -7.20
CA ALA A 163 3.69 8.06 -6.29
C ALA A 163 3.60 6.76 -7.06
N ALA A 164 4.30 5.73 -6.61
CA ALA A 164 4.30 4.41 -7.22
C ALA A 164 4.31 3.32 -6.14
N LEU A 165 3.79 2.13 -6.49
CA LEU A 165 3.96 0.94 -5.68
C LEU A 165 4.99 0.06 -6.37
N GLN A 166 6.10 -0.20 -5.70
CA GLN A 166 7.22 -0.96 -6.24
C GLN A 166 7.30 -2.33 -5.58
N ALA A 167 7.46 -3.38 -6.40
CA ALA A 167 7.72 -4.73 -5.89
C ALA A 167 9.03 -4.76 -5.13
N GLY A 168 9.05 -5.55 -4.04
CA GLY A 168 10.22 -5.71 -3.18
C GLY A 168 10.09 -5.01 -1.84
N ARG A 169 11.11 -5.22 -1.00
CA ARG A 169 11.18 -4.69 0.36
C ARG A 169 12.22 -3.59 0.47
N LEU A 170 11.94 -2.61 1.30
CA LEU A 170 12.90 -1.59 1.70
C LEU A 170 14.01 -2.23 2.54
N ASN A 171 15.26 -2.06 2.12
CA ASN A 171 16.40 -2.64 2.82
C ASN A 171 16.46 -2.20 4.28
N GLY A 172 16.44 -3.18 5.19
CA GLY A 172 16.53 -2.96 6.64
C GLY A 172 15.27 -2.42 7.29
N ALA A 173 14.13 -2.34 6.60
CA ALA A 173 12.83 -1.99 7.18
C ALA A 173 12.07 -3.23 7.66
N HIS A 174 11.23 -3.07 8.67
CA HIS A 174 10.38 -4.13 9.22
C HIS A 174 9.09 -4.30 8.40
N GLN A 175 9.25 -4.40 7.08
CA GLN A 175 8.15 -4.47 6.12
C GLN A 175 7.61 -5.90 5.98
N GLY A 176 6.29 -6.06 6.11
CA GLY A 176 5.57 -7.33 5.93
C GLY A 176 5.11 -7.56 4.49
N LEU A 177 4.64 -6.52 3.80
CA LEU A 177 4.14 -6.63 2.42
C LEU A 177 5.28 -6.87 1.42
N PRO A 178 5.01 -7.58 0.29
CA PRO A 178 6.01 -7.85 -0.74
C PRO A 178 6.30 -6.63 -1.65
N PHE A 179 5.67 -5.51 -1.41
CA PHE A 179 5.85 -4.25 -2.14
C PHE A 179 5.79 -3.07 -1.16
N HIS A 180 6.26 -1.92 -1.59
CA HIS A 180 6.21 -0.68 -0.81
C HIS A 180 5.77 0.49 -1.68
N GLN A 181 5.27 1.55 -1.04
CA GLN A 181 4.94 2.81 -1.69
C GLN A 181 6.12 3.75 -1.65
N THR A 182 6.46 4.33 -2.81
CA THR A 182 7.37 5.46 -2.95
C THR A 182 6.56 6.70 -3.32
N ILE A 183 6.77 7.80 -2.61
CA ILE A 183 6.22 9.13 -2.90
C ILE A 183 7.39 10.03 -3.27
N GLU A 184 7.39 10.53 -4.50
CA GLU A 184 8.49 11.27 -5.06
C GLU A 184 8.21 12.77 -5.06
N PHE A 185 9.28 13.54 -4.75
CA PHE A 185 9.23 14.99 -4.72
C PHE A 185 10.38 15.60 -5.52
N TYR A 186 10.11 16.69 -6.22
CA TYR A 186 11.13 17.58 -6.73
C TYR A 186 11.69 18.44 -5.59
N PRO A 187 13.02 18.57 -5.47
CA PRO A 187 13.64 19.42 -4.45
C PRO A 187 13.42 20.91 -4.78
N PRO A 188 13.46 21.77 -3.74
CA PRO A 188 13.46 23.22 -3.95
C PRO A 188 14.69 23.68 -4.72
N SER A 189 14.64 24.87 -5.36
CA SER A 189 15.67 25.38 -6.27
C SER A 189 17.08 25.43 -5.68
N HIS A 190 17.20 25.72 -4.40
CA HIS A 190 18.51 25.77 -3.71
C HIS A 190 19.15 24.40 -3.49
N HIS A 191 18.40 23.31 -3.62
CA HIS A 191 18.90 21.93 -3.60
C HIS A 191 18.96 21.27 -4.98
N ALA A 192 18.32 21.84 -6.00
CA ALA A 192 18.18 21.26 -7.34
C ALA A 192 19.53 21.02 -8.06
N GLY A 193 20.61 21.67 -7.63
CA GLY A 193 21.97 21.42 -8.15
C GLY A 193 22.60 20.12 -7.65
N ALA A 194 22.22 19.67 -6.45
CA ALA A 194 22.82 18.52 -5.78
C ALA A 194 21.95 17.24 -5.84
N VAL A 195 20.64 17.42 -5.88
CA VAL A 195 19.65 16.32 -5.82
C VAL A 195 18.66 16.48 -6.97
N HIS A 196 18.31 15.36 -7.63
CA HIS A 196 17.29 15.35 -8.68
C HIS A 196 15.88 15.20 -8.13
N GLU A 197 15.75 14.30 -7.17
CA GLU A 197 14.49 13.91 -6.57
C GLU A 197 14.71 13.32 -5.19
N VAL A 198 13.65 13.34 -4.40
CA VAL A 198 13.58 12.73 -3.09
C VAL A 198 12.42 11.76 -3.07
N GLU A 199 12.71 10.55 -2.63
CA GLU A 199 11.74 9.50 -2.40
C GLU A 199 11.45 9.41 -0.91
N LEU A 200 10.17 9.34 -0.57
CA LEU A 200 9.65 9.10 0.76
C LEU A 200 8.89 7.78 0.75
N ALA A 201 9.20 6.91 1.68
CA ALA A 201 8.44 5.69 1.92
C ALA A 201 8.07 5.58 3.41
N PHE A 202 6.96 4.89 3.68
CA PHE A 202 6.49 4.59 5.02
C PHE A 202 6.38 3.09 5.22
N VAL A 203 6.81 2.62 6.40
CA VAL A 203 6.42 1.33 6.94
C VAL A 203 5.69 1.59 8.25
N SER A 204 4.40 1.35 8.27
CA SER A 204 3.55 1.61 9.44
C SER A 204 3.18 0.32 10.13
N SER A 205 3.05 0.38 11.45
CA SER A 205 2.62 -0.72 12.31
C SER A 205 1.62 -0.19 13.35
N PRO A 206 0.97 -1.03 14.15
CA PRO A 206 0.13 -0.56 15.26
C PRO A 206 0.90 0.29 16.28
N SER A 207 2.21 0.07 16.44
CA SER A 207 3.04 0.72 17.46
C SER A 207 3.72 1.99 16.96
N GLY A 208 3.90 2.14 15.63
CA GLY A 208 4.66 3.29 15.13
C GLY A 208 4.81 3.37 13.63
N LEU A 209 5.68 4.26 13.26
CA LEU A 209 5.95 4.65 11.88
C LEU A 209 7.46 4.62 11.63
N GLU A 210 7.87 3.92 10.61
CA GLU A 210 9.20 4.04 10.02
C GLU A 210 9.11 4.92 8.77
N VAL A 211 9.92 5.97 8.73
CA VAL A 211 10.03 6.92 7.61
C VAL A 211 11.36 6.70 6.92
N VAL A 212 11.34 6.39 5.65
CA VAL A 212 12.55 6.19 4.83
C VAL A 212 12.62 7.29 3.79
N LEU A 213 13.71 8.05 3.81
CA LEU A 213 14.00 9.08 2.82
C LEU A 213 15.18 8.63 1.96
N ARG A 214 15.08 8.81 0.66
CA ARG A 214 16.16 8.56 -0.29
C ARG A 214 16.33 9.77 -1.20
N ALA A 215 17.55 10.29 -1.30
CA ALA A 215 17.87 11.36 -2.23
C ALA A 215 18.68 10.80 -3.41
N ASN A 216 18.16 10.94 -4.62
CA ASN A 216 18.86 10.62 -5.85
C ASN A 216 19.73 11.80 -6.26
N ARG A 217 21.06 11.67 -6.05
CA ARG A 217 22.03 12.73 -6.36
C ARG A 217 22.36 12.77 -7.85
N ARG A 218 22.60 13.95 -8.39
CA ARG A 218 23.20 14.13 -9.72
C ARG A 218 24.62 13.59 -9.67
N SER A 219 24.89 12.50 -10.37
CA SER A 219 26.23 11.91 -10.44
C SER A 219 27.16 12.78 -11.29
N GLY A 220 28.09 13.47 -10.62
CA GLY A 220 29.41 13.71 -11.22
C GLY A 220 30.15 12.38 -11.22
N ARG A 221 31.10 12.20 -12.13
CA ARG A 221 31.92 11.02 -12.51
C ARG A 221 32.22 9.88 -11.50
N CYS A 222 31.61 9.86 -10.33
CA CYS A 222 31.65 8.76 -9.36
C CYS A 222 30.21 8.51 -8.89
N SER A 223 29.74 7.29 -9.06
CA SER A 223 28.47 6.77 -8.53
C SER A 223 28.49 6.79 -6.99
N SER A 224 28.24 7.93 -6.39
CA SER A 224 27.99 7.99 -4.97
C SER A 224 26.53 7.56 -4.75
N GLY A 225 26.32 6.47 -4.02
CA GLY A 225 25.01 5.89 -3.75
C GLY A 225 24.01 6.92 -3.22
N ALA A 226 22.72 6.62 -3.40
CA ALA A 226 21.65 7.44 -2.85
C ALA A 226 21.85 7.67 -1.34
N ALA A 227 21.73 8.92 -0.87
CA ALA A 227 21.69 9.18 0.55
C ALA A 227 20.38 8.61 1.11
N VAL A 228 20.48 7.80 2.17
CA VAL A 228 19.31 7.21 2.83
C VAL A 228 19.22 7.76 4.24
N GLY A 229 18.07 8.33 4.58
CA GLY A 229 17.67 8.71 5.95
C GLY A 229 16.59 7.76 6.44
N ARG A 230 16.65 7.41 7.73
CA ARG A 230 15.66 6.55 8.35
C ARG A 230 15.32 7.08 9.74
N PHE A 231 14.02 7.12 10.02
CA PHE A 231 13.46 7.54 11.30
C PHE A 231 12.46 6.48 11.74
N GLU A 232 12.63 5.94 12.93
CA GLU A 232 11.72 4.98 13.53
C GLU A 232 11.22 5.57 14.84
N MET A 233 9.90 5.63 15.02
CA MET A 233 9.28 6.23 16.19
C MET A 233 7.82 5.81 16.35
N SER A 234 7.27 6.01 17.54
CA SER A 234 5.83 5.84 17.78
C SER A 234 5.00 6.83 16.98
N HIS A 235 3.71 6.52 16.77
CA HIS A 235 2.79 7.46 16.14
C HIS A 235 2.67 8.78 16.92
N GLU A 236 2.73 8.72 18.25
CA GLU A 236 2.68 9.89 19.12
C GLU A 236 3.90 10.78 18.94
N GLU A 237 5.11 10.21 18.98
CA GLU A 237 6.36 10.95 18.73
C GLU A 237 6.34 11.61 17.35
N ALA A 238 5.87 10.91 16.31
CA ALA A 238 5.76 11.45 14.97
C ALA A 238 4.82 12.66 14.86
N LEU A 239 3.77 12.74 15.70
CA LEU A 239 2.88 13.89 15.76
C LEU A 239 3.54 15.13 16.36
N HIS A 240 4.48 14.96 17.30
CA HIS A 240 5.16 16.03 18.01
C HIS A 240 6.52 16.42 17.40
N THR A 241 7.04 15.61 16.49
CA THR A 241 8.32 15.86 15.80
C THR A 241 8.23 17.10 14.90
N ASP A 242 9.26 17.94 14.96
CA ASP A 242 9.46 19.05 14.00
C ASP A 242 10.05 18.50 12.69
N TRP A 243 9.16 17.90 11.87
CA TRP A 243 9.54 17.27 10.63
C TRP A 243 10.22 18.20 9.62
N PRO A 244 9.84 19.48 9.47
CA PRO A 244 10.61 20.41 8.64
C PRO A 244 12.08 20.47 9.04
N SER A 245 12.38 20.63 10.33
CA SER A 245 13.76 20.65 10.82
C SER A 245 14.48 19.32 10.66
N GLU A 246 13.81 18.18 10.87
CA GLU A 246 14.42 16.85 10.69
C GLU A 246 14.75 16.57 9.22
N VAL A 247 13.84 16.86 8.29
CA VAL A 247 14.05 16.69 6.86
C VAL A 247 15.14 17.64 6.35
N ASP A 248 15.12 18.89 6.76
CA ASP A 248 16.15 19.87 6.37
C ASP A 248 17.53 19.46 6.89
N ARG A 249 17.65 19.06 8.17
CA ARG A 249 18.90 18.56 8.76
C ARG A 249 19.43 17.35 8.02
N TRP A 250 18.57 16.43 7.62
CA TRP A 250 18.96 15.27 6.83
C TRP A 250 19.51 15.67 5.45
N PHE A 251 18.94 16.71 4.85
CA PHE A 251 19.40 17.24 3.56
C PHE A 251 20.74 17.97 3.65
N VAL A 252 20.91 18.79 4.68
CA VAL A 252 22.10 19.64 4.89
C VAL A 252 23.23 18.87 5.56
N GLY A 253 22.91 17.81 6.31
CA GLY A 253 23.88 16.98 7.01
C GLY A 253 24.91 16.38 6.03
N PRO A 254 26.20 16.26 6.42
CA PRO A 254 27.21 15.62 5.60
C PRO A 254 26.75 14.19 5.30
N ALA A 255 26.94 13.74 4.06
CA ALA A 255 26.68 12.38 3.57
C ALA A 255 27.55 11.31 4.29
N HIS A 256 27.40 11.18 5.61
CA HIS A 256 28.21 10.33 6.48
C HIS A 256 27.38 9.57 7.51
N HIS A 257 26.46 8.69 7.07
CA HIS A 257 26.01 7.63 7.95
C HIS A 257 25.85 6.31 7.19
N ALA A 258 26.78 6.05 6.27
CA ALA A 258 27.03 4.71 5.75
C ALA A 258 28.39 4.20 6.29
N ARG A 259 28.55 4.14 7.62
CA ARG A 259 29.53 3.25 8.26
C ARG A 259 28.79 2.42 9.27
N GLY A 260 28.48 1.17 8.85
CA GLY A 260 28.18 0.11 9.79
C GLY A 260 29.21 0.12 10.92
N GLN A 261 28.72 0.07 12.14
CA GLN A 261 29.57 -0.22 13.30
C GLN A 261 30.05 -1.67 13.18
N ASP A 262 31.11 -1.88 12.42
CA ASP A 262 31.98 -3.01 12.60
C ASP A 262 32.82 -2.74 13.87
N ARG A 263 32.26 -3.12 15.03
CA ARG A 263 33.01 -3.24 16.27
C ARG A 263 33.85 -4.49 16.15
N GLY A 264 35.08 -4.29 15.64
CA GLY A 264 36.14 -5.25 15.75
C GLY A 264 36.26 -5.82 17.17
N ARG A 265 36.15 -7.11 17.32
CA ARG A 265 36.59 -7.85 18.49
C ARG A 265 38.10 -7.63 18.64
N PRO A 266 38.62 -7.21 19.80
CA PRO A 266 40.04 -7.26 20.04
C PRO A 266 40.49 -8.71 20.10
N GLY A 267 41.55 -9.03 19.39
CA GLY A 267 42.22 -10.31 19.42
C GLY A 267 42.63 -10.69 20.82
N GLN A 268 42.45 -11.94 21.17
CA GLN A 268 43.20 -12.60 22.26
C GLN A 268 44.34 -13.35 21.58
N GLU A 269 45.52 -12.77 21.69
CA GLU A 269 46.80 -13.52 21.70
C GLU A 269 46.89 -14.35 22.97
N ARG A 270 47.01 -15.66 22.86
CA ARG A 270 47.99 -16.56 23.45
C ARG A 270 47.75 -18.01 23.00
#